data_3a68a14262e6aab1a125728de9570cb2
#
_entry.id   3a68a14262e6aab1a125728de9570cb2
#
_cell.length_a   1.000
_cell.length_b   1.000
_cell.length_c   1.000
_cell.angle_alpha   90.00
_cell.angle_beta   90.00
_cell.angle_gamma   90.00
#
_symmetry.space_group_name_H-M   'P 1'
#
loop_
_entity.id
_entity.type
_entity.pdbx_description
1 polymer ?
#
loop_
_entity_poly.entity_id
_entity_poly.type
_entity_poly.pdbx_seq_one_letter_code
_entity_poly.pdbx_strand_id
1 'polypeptide(L)'
;MKSNFVLVDFENVQPRNVSLLHGHSFKLKVFVGANQPKIPFDMARALQAYGPDAEYVQIDGNGKNALDFHISYYLGRLAAETPDASFYVISKDKGFDPLIKHLKGQGISCQRSSSIADIQGVKVSSSKTISDRVDSVKLLDSRSIPERVDATISNLTKRKAAKPRTLKTLRSTIKALFRDQLADAELDELIEQLTRRGAITVADGKVNYELPS
;
A
#
# COMPACT_ATOMS: atom_id res chain seq x y z
N MET A 1 -5.80 5.22 27.72
CA MET A 1 -4.99 5.26 26.46
C MET A 1 -5.76 6.07 25.42
N LYS A 2 -5.09 6.93 24.68
CA LYS A 2 -5.75 7.73 23.64
C LYS A 2 -6.13 6.82 22.46
N SER A 3 -7.41 6.83 22.07
CA SER A 3 -7.88 6.07 20.91
C SER A 3 -7.45 6.74 19.61
N ASN A 4 -7.08 5.94 18.60
CA ASN A 4 -6.73 6.43 17.28
C ASN A 4 -7.67 5.79 16.24
N PHE A 5 -8.34 6.60 15.46
CA PHE A 5 -9.22 6.13 14.40
C PHE A 5 -8.60 6.36 13.03
N VAL A 6 -8.60 5.33 12.20
CA VAL A 6 -8.17 5.41 10.81
C VAL A 6 -9.39 5.16 9.92
N LEU A 7 -9.78 6.19 9.17
CA LEU A 7 -10.87 6.15 8.21
C LEU A 7 -10.27 6.07 6.81
N VAL A 8 -10.49 4.96 6.13
CA VAL A 8 -9.89 4.68 4.82
C VAL A 8 -10.92 4.92 3.72
N ASP A 9 -10.60 5.82 2.84
CA ASP A 9 -11.30 6.04 1.58
C ASP A 9 -10.81 5.01 0.55
N PHE A 10 -11.55 3.91 0.42
CA PHE A 10 -11.11 2.77 -0.37
C PHE A 10 -11.23 2.99 -1.88
N GLU A 11 -12.03 3.93 -2.34
CA GLU A 11 -12.09 4.32 -3.75
C GLU A 11 -10.82 5.06 -4.19
N ASN A 12 -10.28 5.91 -3.30
CA ASN A 12 -9.08 6.71 -3.56
C ASN A 12 -7.78 6.00 -3.22
N VAL A 13 -7.78 5.21 -2.14
CA VAL A 13 -6.57 4.54 -1.62
C VAL A 13 -6.90 3.12 -1.21
N GLN A 14 -6.22 2.17 -1.84
CA GLN A 14 -6.26 0.76 -1.43
C GLN A 14 -4.99 0.45 -0.62
N PRO A 15 -5.02 0.62 0.71
CA PRO A 15 -3.82 0.50 1.52
C PRO A 15 -3.33 -0.94 1.57
N ARG A 16 -2.07 -1.14 1.19
CA ARG A 16 -1.40 -2.46 1.25
C ARG A 16 -0.73 -2.73 2.58
N ASN A 17 -0.50 -1.68 3.37
CA ASN A 17 0.34 -1.71 4.58
C ASN A 17 -0.49 -1.57 5.87
N VAL A 18 -1.69 -2.14 5.90
CA VAL A 18 -2.56 -2.09 7.09
C VAL A 18 -1.87 -2.71 8.30
N SER A 19 -1.02 -3.71 8.10
CA SER A 19 -0.24 -4.37 9.16
C SER A 19 0.70 -3.43 9.93
N LEU A 20 1.04 -2.26 9.39
CA LEU A 20 1.87 -1.27 10.12
C LEU A 20 1.17 -0.68 11.35
N LEU A 21 -0.16 -0.76 11.40
CA LEU A 21 -0.95 -0.28 12.54
C LEU A 21 -1.07 -1.32 13.66
N HIS A 22 -0.60 -2.57 13.44
CA HIS A 22 -0.59 -3.60 14.49
C HIS A 22 0.28 -3.20 15.68
N GLY A 23 -0.19 -3.52 16.88
CA GLY A 23 0.52 -3.20 18.13
C GLY A 23 0.28 -1.78 18.63
N HIS A 24 -0.51 -0.98 17.92
CA HIS A 24 -0.97 0.35 18.32
C HIS A 24 -2.48 0.32 18.54
N SER A 25 -3.00 1.15 19.45
CA SER A 25 -4.46 1.25 19.72
C SER A 25 -5.17 1.98 18.57
N PHE A 26 -5.17 1.39 17.36
CA PHE A 26 -5.88 1.90 16.20
C PHE A 26 -7.19 1.12 15.96
N LYS A 27 -8.24 1.88 15.70
CA LYS A 27 -9.54 1.37 15.20
C LYS A 27 -9.69 1.78 13.74
N LEU A 28 -9.95 0.80 12.87
CA LEU A 28 -9.98 0.99 11.43
C LEU A 28 -11.42 0.94 10.91
N LYS A 29 -11.79 1.91 10.09
CA LYS A 29 -13.02 1.89 9.30
C LYS A 29 -12.67 2.05 7.84
N VAL A 30 -12.97 1.03 7.04
CA VAL A 30 -12.71 1.02 5.60
C VAL A 30 -14.01 1.29 4.86
N PHE A 31 -14.13 2.47 4.28
CA PHE A 31 -15.30 2.88 3.54
C PHE A 31 -15.22 2.39 2.11
N VAL A 32 -16.22 1.64 1.69
CA VAL A 32 -16.28 0.98 0.39
C VAL A 32 -17.48 1.52 -0.37
N GLY A 33 -17.27 1.95 -1.61
CA GLY A 33 -18.34 2.44 -2.47
C GLY A 33 -19.42 1.38 -2.76
N ALA A 34 -20.64 1.81 -2.99
CA ALA A 34 -21.79 0.92 -3.24
C ALA A 34 -21.54 -0.05 -4.42
N ASN A 35 -20.82 0.40 -5.44
CA ASN A 35 -20.50 -0.37 -6.64
C ASN A 35 -19.16 -1.08 -6.61
N GLN A 36 -18.48 -1.14 -5.46
CA GLN A 36 -17.21 -1.83 -5.33
C GLN A 36 -17.38 -3.27 -4.80
N PRO A 37 -17.56 -4.26 -5.67
CA PRO A 37 -17.93 -5.62 -5.27
C PRO A 37 -16.74 -6.45 -4.78
N LYS A 38 -15.51 -5.94 -4.87
CA LYS A 38 -14.30 -6.74 -4.61
C LYS A 38 -13.34 -5.99 -3.69
N ILE A 39 -12.89 -6.69 -2.67
CA ILE A 39 -11.79 -6.29 -1.80
C ILE A 39 -10.63 -7.26 -2.03
N PRO A 40 -9.38 -6.78 -2.20
CA PRO A 40 -8.23 -7.67 -2.32
C PRO A 40 -8.12 -8.61 -1.12
N PHE A 41 -7.91 -9.89 -1.38
CA PHE A 41 -7.84 -10.91 -0.31
C PHE A 41 -6.78 -10.59 0.74
N ASP A 42 -5.61 -10.09 0.32
CA ASP A 42 -4.54 -9.72 1.26
C ASP A 42 -4.99 -8.62 2.24
N MET A 43 -5.80 -7.67 1.77
CA MET A 43 -6.36 -6.62 2.62
C MET A 43 -7.42 -7.17 3.57
N ALA A 44 -8.31 -8.03 3.08
CA ALA A 44 -9.33 -8.67 3.90
C ALA A 44 -8.68 -9.47 5.04
N ARG A 45 -7.65 -10.26 4.72
CA ARG A 45 -6.88 -11.01 5.70
C ARG A 45 -6.16 -10.12 6.71
N ALA A 46 -5.56 -9.01 6.25
CA ALA A 46 -4.89 -8.07 7.14
C ALA A 46 -5.87 -7.40 8.11
N LEU A 47 -7.06 -7.02 7.65
CA LEU A 47 -8.10 -6.43 8.50
C LEU A 47 -8.71 -7.45 9.47
N GLN A 48 -8.87 -8.70 9.06
CA GLN A 48 -9.38 -9.76 9.94
C GLN A 48 -8.53 -9.94 11.21
N ALA A 49 -7.23 -9.68 11.12
CA ALA A 49 -6.32 -9.75 12.27
C ALA A 49 -6.57 -8.69 13.36
N TYR A 50 -7.34 -7.63 13.04
CA TYR A 50 -7.75 -6.60 14.02
C TYR A 50 -9.01 -6.98 14.81
N GLY A 51 -9.73 -8.04 14.38
CA GLY A 51 -10.96 -8.46 15.03
C GLY A 51 -11.97 -7.31 15.11
N PRO A 52 -12.49 -6.96 16.31
CA PRO A 52 -13.50 -5.92 16.50
C PRO A 52 -12.99 -4.48 16.26
N ASP A 53 -11.68 -4.29 16.18
CA ASP A 53 -11.08 -2.97 15.95
C ASP A 53 -10.99 -2.60 14.47
N ALA A 54 -11.48 -3.45 13.55
CA ALA A 54 -11.58 -3.12 12.13
C ALA A 54 -12.93 -3.53 11.56
N GLU A 55 -13.52 -2.64 10.78
CA GLU A 55 -14.77 -2.92 10.05
C GLU A 55 -14.75 -2.35 8.64
N TYR A 56 -15.49 -3.00 7.74
CA TYR A 56 -15.86 -2.46 6.44
C TYR A 56 -17.20 -1.73 6.55
N VAL A 57 -17.25 -0.51 6.07
CA VAL A 57 -18.46 0.28 5.95
C VAL A 57 -18.78 0.43 4.47
N GLN A 58 -19.67 -0.42 3.95
CA GLN A 58 -20.19 -0.24 2.59
C GLN A 58 -21.23 0.86 2.62
N ILE A 59 -21.08 1.86 1.74
CA ILE A 59 -22.04 2.95 1.65
C ILE A 59 -23.25 2.56 0.78
N ASP A 60 -24.40 3.14 1.09
CA ASP A 60 -25.60 3.03 0.26
C ASP A 60 -25.64 4.17 -0.78
N GLY A 61 -26.06 3.82 -1.99
CA GLY A 61 -26.25 4.77 -3.07
C GLY A 61 -24.96 5.18 -3.79
N ASN A 62 -25.14 5.88 -4.89
CA ASN A 62 -24.10 6.36 -5.78
C ASN A 62 -24.26 7.86 -5.99
N GLY A 63 -23.17 8.56 -6.10
CA GLY A 63 -23.16 9.97 -6.39
C GLY A 63 -21.78 10.58 -6.22
N LYS A 64 -21.59 11.76 -6.79
CA LYS A 64 -20.35 12.50 -6.61
C LYS A 64 -20.15 12.76 -5.11
N ASN A 65 -18.98 12.39 -4.58
CA ASN A 65 -18.57 12.56 -3.19
C ASN A 65 -19.46 11.75 -2.18
N ALA A 66 -20.21 10.73 -2.62
CA ALA A 66 -21.05 9.95 -1.70
C ALA A 66 -20.22 9.31 -0.57
N LEU A 67 -19.05 8.76 -0.89
CA LEU A 67 -18.14 8.18 0.09
C LEU A 67 -17.60 9.25 1.06
N ASP A 68 -17.26 10.44 0.55
CA ASP A 68 -16.70 11.55 1.35
C ASP A 68 -17.71 12.03 2.40
N PHE A 69 -19.02 12.10 2.05
CA PHE A 69 -20.07 12.44 3.00
C PHE A 69 -20.20 11.39 4.11
N HIS A 70 -20.10 10.10 3.77
CA HIS A 70 -20.12 9.05 4.77
C HIS A 70 -18.91 9.11 5.70
N ILE A 71 -17.72 9.28 5.15
CA ILE A 71 -16.48 9.46 5.94
C ILE A 71 -16.62 10.67 6.87
N SER A 72 -17.12 11.80 6.35
CA SER A 72 -17.32 13.03 7.12
C SER A 72 -18.31 12.85 8.26
N TYR A 73 -19.42 12.16 8.00
CA TYR A 73 -20.43 11.82 9.01
C TYR A 73 -19.82 10.96 10.14
N TYR A 74 -19.13 9.87 9.78
CA TYR A 74 -18.50 8.99 10.77
C TYR A 74 -17.42 9.71 11.56
N LEU A 75 -16.63 10.56 10.91
CA LEU A 75 -15.60 11.36 11.56
C LEU A 75 -16.22 12.28 12.63
N GLY A 76 -17.28 13.02 12.29
CA GLY A 76 -17.99 13.90 13.23
C GLY A 76 -18.62 13.12 14.38
N ARG A 77 -19.29 11.97 14.09
CA ARG A 77 -19.90 11.11 15.11
C ARG A 77 -18.85 10.57 16.08
N LEU A 78 -17.76 9.99 15.57
CA LEU A 78 -16.70 9.43 16.40
C LEU A 78 -15.98 10.51 17.22
N ALA A 79 -15.84 11.72 16.69
CA ALA A 79 -15.27 12.84 17.43
C ALA A 79 -16.16 13.27 18.60
N ALA A 80 -17.46 13.21 18.44
CA ALA A 80 -18.41 13.48 19.53
C ALA A 80 -18.43 12.36 20.58
N GLU A 81 -18.37 11.08 20.14
CA GLU A 81 -18.33 9.91 21.03
C GLU A 81 -16.99 9.75 21.78
N THR A 82 -15.88 10.23 21.19
CA THR A 82 -14.52 10.07 21.73
C THR A 82 -13.72 11.37 21.55
N PRO A 83 -13.97 12.42 22.34
CA PRO A 83 -13.37 13.76 22.15
C PRO A 83 -11.83 13.79 22.20
N ASP A 84 -11.21 12.91 22.97
CA ASP A 84 -9.75 12.84 23.12
C ASP A 84 -9.06 12.00 22.04
N ALA A 85 -9.81 11.44 21.08
CA ALA A 85 -9.25 10.59 20.05
C ALA A 85 -8.46 11.40 19.00
N SER A 86 -7.58 10.69 18.28
CA SER A 86 -6.95 11.22 17.08
C SER A 86 -7.52 10.53 15.84
N PHE A 87 -7.79 11.31 14.80
CA PHE A 87 -8.41 10.85 13.57
C PHE A 87 -7.47 10.98 12.38
N TYR A 88 -7.43 9.94 11.56
CA TYR A 88 -6.57 9.85 10.36
C TYR A 88 -7.45 9.47 9.17
N VAL A 89 -7.61 10.38 8.22
CA VAL A 89 -8.30 10.10 6.95
C VAL A 89 -7.27 9.68 5.93
N ILE A 90 -7.37 8.45 5.43
CA ILE A 90 -6.47 7.92 4.39
C ILE A 90 -7.15 8.11 3.04
N SER A 91 -6.81 9.20 2.38
CA SER A 91 -7.30 9.56 1.04
C SER A 91 -6.28 10.47 0.33
N LYS A 92 -6.22 10.35 -1.00
CA LYS A 92 -5.48 11.29 -1.86
C LYS A 92 -6.31 12.54 -2.18
N ASP A 93 -7.62 12.50 -1.93
CA ASP A 93 -8.50 13.62 -2.20
C ASP A 93 -8.26 14.77 -1.21
N LYS A 94 -7.86 15.92 -1.76
CA LYS A 94 -7.67 17.16 -1.00
C LYS A 94 -8.99 17.81 -0.59
N GLY A 95 -10.12 17.31 -1.07
CA GLY A 95 -11.46 17.77 -0.68
C GLY A 95 -11.72 17.66 0.83
N PHE A 96 -11.02 16.75 1.52
CA PHE A 96 -11.06 16.64 2.98
C PHE A 96 -10.30 17.76 3.73
N ASP A 97 -9.35 18.45 3.09
CA ASP A 97 -8.46 19.41 3.78
C ASP A 97 -9.22 20.57 4.45
N PRO A 98 -10.28 21.18 3.83
CA PRO A 98 -11.09 22.22 4.48
C PRO A 98 -11.82 21.70 5.74
N LEU A 99 -12.40 20.50 5.69
CA LEU A 99 -13.06 19.86 6.84
C LEU A 99 -12.06 19.62 7.97
N ILE A 100 -10.88 19.07 7.65
CA ILE A 100 -9.83 18.80 8.62
C ILE A 100 -9.34 20.10 9.28
N LYS A 101 -9.18 21.17 8.49
CA LYS A 101 -8.83 22.50 9.03
C LYS A 101 -9.89 23.00 10.01
N HIS A 102 -11.17 22.84 9.67
CA HIS A 102 -12.30 23.23 10.54
C HIS A 102 -12.28 22.44 11.85
N LEU A 103 -12.14 21.11 11.79
CA LEU A 103 -12.08 20.24 12.98
C LEU A 103 -10.91 20.58 13.90
N LYS A 104 -9.73 20.86 13.33
CA LYS A 104 -8.57 21.32 14.11
C LYS A 104 -8.85 22.64 14.83
N GLY A 105 -9.57 23.56 14.19
CA GLY A 105 -10.02 24.81 14.82
C GLY A 105 -10.96 24.60 16.00
N GLN A 106 -11.64 23.47 16.05
CA GLN A 106 -12.51 23.05 17.19
C GLN A 106 -11.78 22.16 18.21
N GLY A 107 -10.44 22.04 18.11
CA GLY A 107 -9.63 21.24 19.03
C GLY A 107 -9.62 19.72 18.73
N ILE A 108 -10.26 19.27 17.63
CA ILE A 108 -10.29 17.88 17.25
C ILE A 108 -8.99 17.52 16.51
N SER A 109 -8.26 16.53 17.03
CA SER A 109 -7.03 16.04 16.42
C SER A 109 -7.34 15.22 15.17
N CYS A 110 -7.26 15.82 13.99
CA CYS A 110 -7.56 15.17 12.72
C CYS A 110 -6.49 15.51 11.66
N GLN A 111 -6.10 14.52 10.84
CA GLN A 111 -5.20 14.74 9.71
C GLN A 111 -5.54 13.82 8.54
N ARG A 112 -5.22 14.26 7.31
CA ARG A 112 -5.26 13.44 6.11
C ARG A 112 -3.85 12.97 5.77
N SER A 113 -3.76 11.73 5.31
CA SER A 113 -2.54 11.13 4.78
C SER A 113 -2.85 10.38 3.48
N SER A 114 -1.93 10.36 2.55
CA SER A 114 -2.07 9.61 1.30
C SER A 114 -1.79 8.11 1.48
N SER A 115 -1.16 7.74 2.59
CA SER A 115 -0.79 6.37 2.95
C SER A 115 -0.85 6.17 4.46
N ILE A 116 -1.10 4.93 4.88
CA ILE A 116 -1.00 4.53 6.29
C ILE A 116 0.43 4.74 6.83
N ALA A 117 1.45 4.55 5.99
CA ALA A 117 2.85 4.74 6.38
C ALA A 117 3.19 6.18 6.76
N ASP A 118 2.40 7.16 6.29
CA ASP A 118 2.60 8.59 6.56
C ASP A 118 1.96 9.04 7.90
N ILE A 119 1.28 8.15 8.61
CA ILE A 119 0.68 8.46 9.92
C ILE A 119 1.80 8.70 10.94
N GLN A 120 1.82 9.90 11.53
CA GLN A 120 2.78 10.24 12.59
C GLN A 120 2.56 9.33 13.82
N GLY A 121 3.61 8.63 14.24
CA GLY A 121 3.54 7.67 15.34
C GLY A 121 3.54 6.20 14.90
N VAL A 122 3.24 5.91 13.64
CA VAL A 122 3.53 4.61 13.03
C VAL A 122 5.00 4.61 12.63
N LYS A 123 5.89 4.59 13.64
CA LYS A 123 7.32 4.39 13.38
C LYS A 123 7.52 2.94 12.96
N VAL A 124 8.10 2.74 11.81
CA VAL A 124 8.79 1.47 11.51
C VAL A 124 9.88 1.32 12.58
N SER A 125 9.56 0.66 13.66
CA SER A 125 10.54 0.30 14.67
C SER A 125 11.51 -0.70 14.04
N SER A 126 12.66 -0.19 13.64
CA SER A 126 13.87 -1.00 13.52
C SER A 126 14.24 -1.46 14.92
N SER A 127 13.64 -2.51 15.41
CA SER A 127 14.12 -3.22 16.60
C SER A 127 14.15 -4.71 16.32
N LYS A 128 15.40 -5.16 16.31
CA LYS A 128 15.87 -6.52 16.40
C LYS A 128 14.99 -7.42 17.29
N THR A 129 14.92 -8.67 16.84
CA THR A 129 14.68 -9.88 17.63
C THR A 129 13.21 -10.23 17.89
N ILE A 130 12.60 -10.99 17.01
CA ILE A 130 12.06 -12.31 17.30
C ILE A 130 12.26 -13.13 16.03
N SER A 131 13.25 -14.01 16.11
CA SER A 131 13.54 -15.07 15.17
C SER A 131 12.44 -16.13 15.20
N ASP A 132 12.19 -16.69 14.03
CA ASP A 132 11.54 -17.95 13.74
C ASP A 132 10.03 -18.00 13.63
N ARG A 133 9.64 -18.14 12.38
CA ARG A 133 8.37 -18.60 11.81
C ARG A 133 7.44 -17.50 11.30
N VAL A 134 7.74 -16.93 10.17
CA VAL A 134 6.89 -16.73 8.97
C VAL A 134 7.78 -16.23 7.84
N ASP A 135 8.69 -17.03 7.38
CA ASP A 135 9.42 -16.83 6.14
C ASP A 135 8.53 -17.21 4.97
N SER A 136 8.11 -16.26 4.19
CA SER A 136 7.95 -16.34 2.73
C SER A 136 7.30 -15.13 2.06
N VAL A 137 6.66 -14.16 2.76
CA VAL A 137 5.85 -13.10 2.12
C VAL A 137 6.32 -11.68 2.39
N LYS A 138 7.30 -11.45 3.28
CA LYS A 138 7.71 -10.10 3.74
C LYS A 138 8.98 -9.55 3.07
N LEU A 139 9.56 -10.24 2.09
CA LEU A 139 10.91 -9.98 1.59
C LEU A 139 11.03 -9.23 0.26
N LEU A 140 9.94 -8.71 -0.32
CA LEU A 140 10.04 -8.08 -1.65
C LEU A 140 10.07 -6.55 -1.64
N ASP A 141 9.72 -5.88 -0.54
CA ASP A 141 9.57 -4.41 -0.51
C ASP A 141 10.76 -3.62 0.07
N SER A 142 11.73 -4.27 0.70
CA SER A 142 12.92 -3.60 1.25
C SER A 142 14.23 -4.03 0.58
N ARG A 143 14.15 -4.71 -0.55
CA ARG A 143 15.36 -5.15 -1.26
C ARG A 143 16.06 -3.96 -1.89
N SER A 144 17.36 -3.88 -1.65
CA SER A 144 18.25 -2.99 -2.39
C SER A 144 18.21 -3.30 -3.90
N ILE A 145 18.57 -2.36 -4.75
CA ILE A 145 18.65 -2.59 -6.21
C ILE A 145 19.41 -3.87 -6.56
N PRO A 146 20.58 -4.19 -5.96
CA PRO A 146 21.30 -5.45 -6.20
C PRO A 146 20.46 -6.71 -5.91
N GLU A 147 19.72 -6.74 -4.80
CA GLU A 147 18.87 -7.88 -4.44
C GLU A 147 17.67 -8.03 -5.38
N ARG A 148 17.12 -6.91 -5.87
CA ARG A 148 16.06 -6.91 -6.89
C ARG A 148 16.56 -7.44 -8.23
N VAL A 149 17.82 -7.14 -8.60
CA VAL A 149 18.48 -7.68 -9.78
C VAL A 149 18.60 -9.20 -9.68
N ASP A 150 19.07 -9.72 -8.54
CA ASP A 150 19.23 -11.17 -8.33
C ASP A 150 17.86 -11.90 -8.35
N ALA A 151 16.85 -11.32 -7.74
CA ALA A 151 15.47 -11.85 -7.78
C ALA A 151 14.90 -11.86 -9.22
N THR A 152 15.21 -10.83 -10.02
CA THR A 152 14.79 -10.75 -11.43
C THR A 152 15.51 -11.81 -12.26
N ILE A 153 16.81 -11.98 -12.11
CA ILE A 153 17.60 -13.02 -12.79
C ILE A 153 17.03 -14.40 -12.46
N SER A 154 16.81 -14.70 -11.18
CA SER A 154 16.24 -15.98 -10.74
C SER A 154 14.86 -16.24 -11.35
N ASN A 155 13.97 -15.22 -11.41
CA ASN A 155 12.66 -15.34 -12.04
C ASN A 155 12.76 -15.59 -13.54
N LEU A 156 13.64 -14.86 -14.24
CA LEU A 156 13.85 -15.01 -15.68
C LEU A 156 14.46 -16.38 -16.03
N THR A 157 15.38 -16.89 -15.20
CA THR A 157 15.97 -18.23 -15.36
C THR A 157 14.88 -19.32 -15.26
N LYS A 158 14.00 -19.25 -14.26
CA LYS A 158 12.90 -20.19 -14.06
C LYS A 158 11.88 -20.22 -15.20
N ARG A 159 11.75 -19.13 -15.97
CA ARG A 159 10.78 -19.03 -17.09
C ARG A 159 11.18 -19.82 -18.34
N LYS A 160 12.40 -20.33 -18.43
CA LYS A 160 12.89 -21.10 -19.60
C LYS A 160 12.54 -20.42 -20.94
N ALA A 161 11.67 -21.03 -21.75
CA ALA A 161 11.23 -20.52 -23.06
C ALA A 161 10.21 -19.36 -23.00
N ALA A 162 9.59 -19.12 -21.84
CA ALA A 162 8.54 -18.08 -21.66
C ALA A 162 9.13 -16.71 -21.24
N LYS A 163 10.37 -16.39 -21.63
CA LYS A 163 11.03 -15.11 -21.33
C LYS A 163 10.47 -13.98 -22.21
N PRO A 164 10.32 -12.76 -21.67
CA PRO A 164 9.92 -11.59 -22.46
C PRO A 164 10.88 -11.32 -23.61
N ARG A 165 10.38 -11.12 -24.82
CA ARG A 165 11.21 -10.90 -26.02
C ARG A 165 11.45 -9.43 -26.32
N THR A 166 10.68 -8.51 -25.73
CA THR A 166 10.79 -7.06 -25.96
C THR A 166 11.03 -6.34 -24.64
N LEU A 167 11.67 -5.16 -24.72
CA LEU A 167 11.88 -4.30 -23.56
C LEU A 167 10.56 -3.94 -22.86
N LYS A 168 9.51 -3.68 -23.62
CA LYS A 168 8.17 -3.34 -23.10
C LYS A 168 7.61 -4.50 -22.26
N THR A 169 7.67 -5.75 -22.76
CA THR A 169 7.19 -6.92 -22.03
C THR A 169 8.08 -7.28 -20.85
N LEU A 170 9.41 -7.03 -20.93
CA LEU A 170 10.31 -7.19 -19.81
C LEU A 170 9.97 -6.20 -18.68
N ARG A 171 9.76 -4.91 -19.00
CA ARG A 171 9.34 -3.89 -18.03
C ARG A 171 8.05 -4.30 -17.30
N SER A 172 7.04 -4.73 -18.03
CA SER A 172 5.78 -5.21 -17.45
C SER A 172 5.99 -6.46 -16.57
N THR A 173 6.87 -7.38 -16.99
CA THR A 173 7.19 -8.58 -16.21
C THR A 173 7.90 -8.23 -14.90
N ILE A 174 8.84 -7.28 -14.92
CA ILE A 174 9.56 -6.83 -13.73
C ILE A 174 8.58 -6.07 -12.80
N LYS A 175 7.74 -5.17 -13.33
CA LYS A 175 6.70 -4.51 -12.54
C LYS A 175 5.78 -5.52 -11.85
N ALA A 176 5.30 -6.53 -12.58
CA ALA A 176 4.47 -7.59 -12.02
C ALA A 176 5.21 -8.43 -10.96
N LEU A 177 6.52 -8.71 -11.15
CA LEU A 177 7.32 -9.44 -10.17
C LEU A 177 7.42 -8.70 -8.83
N PHE A 178 7.50 -7.37 -8.88
CA PHE A 178 7.55 -6.50 -7.71
C PHE A 178 6.20 -5.83 -7.41
N ARG A 179 5.09 -6.41 -7.91
CA ARG A 179 3.69 -6.00 -7.65
C ARG A 179 3.43 -4.52 -7.93
N ASP A 180 3.97 -4.01 -9.04
CA ASP A 180 3.85 -2.60 -9.48
C ASP A 180 4.36 -1.54 -8.47
N GLN A 181 5.25 -1.93 -7.57
CA GLN A 181 5.79 -1.04 -6.54
C GLN A 181 7.07 -0.31 -6.97
N LEU A 182 7.60 -0.63 -8.16
CA LEU A 182 8.77 0.05 -8.73
C LEU A 182 8.35 1.36 -9.40
N ALA A 183 8.97 2.46 -8.99
CA ALA A 183 8.95 3.70 -9.75
C ALA A 183 9.62 3.50 -11.11
N ASP A 184 9.23 4.29 -12.12
CA ASP A 184 9.82 4.14 -13.47
C ASP A 184 11.33 4.34 -13.47
N ALA A 185 11.85 5.24 -12.63
CA ALA A 185 13.29 5.46 -12.45
C ALA A 185 14.00 4.23 -11.85
N GLU A 186 13.42 3.57 -10.84
CA GLU A 186 13.96 2.35 -10.26
C GLU A 186 13.95 1.17 -11.25
N LEU A 187 12.91 1.13 -12.09
CA LEU A 187 12.79 0.12 -13.15
C LEU A 187 13.87 0.31 -14.21
N ASP A 188 14.18 1.55 -14.59
CA ASP A 188 15.24 1.88 -15.53
C ASP A 188 16.60 1.51 -14.98
N GLU A 189 16.89 1.85 -13.72
CA GLU A 189 18.11 1.48 -13.03
C GLU A 189 18.28 -0.05 -12.93
N LEU A 190 17.18 -0.76 -12.64
CA LEU A 190 17.21 -2.22 -12.55
C LEU A 190 17.52 -2.87 -13.92
N ILE A 191 16.98 -2.34 -15.00
CA ILE A 191 17.29 -2.80 -16.37
C ILE A 191 18.75 -2.49 -16.74
N GLU A 192 19.24 -1.32 -16.35
CA GLU A 192 20.64 -0.95 -16.55
C GLU A 192 21.60 -1.90 -15.81
N GLN A 193 21.28 -2.22 -14.55
CA GLN A 193 22.06 -3.17 -13.75
C GLN A 193 22.03 -4.60 -14.33
N LEU A 194 20.87 -5.06 -14.85
CA LEU A 194 20.78 -6.34 -15.55
C LEU A 194 21.67 -6.37 -16.80
N THR A 195 21.74 -5.26 -17.53
CA THR A 195 22.60 -5.11 -18.72
C THR A 195 24.06 -5.06 -18.34
N ARG A 196 24.44 -4.29 -17.31
CA ARG A 196 25.83 -4.21 -16.80
C ARG A 196 26.37 -5.57 -16.30
N ARG A 197 25.50 -6.40 -15.71
CA ARG A 197 25.84 -7.76 -15.28
C ARG A 197 25.88 -8.78 -16.43
N GLY A 198 25.59 -8.35 -17.65
CA GLY A 198 25.56 -9.23 -18.81
C GLY A 198 24.38 -10.21 -18.81
N ALA A 199 23.40 -10.07 -17.90
CA ALA A 199 22.26 -10.96 -17.84
C ALA A 199 21.27 -10.76 -18.99
N ILE A 200 21.22 -9.57 -19.55
CA ILE A 200 20.43 -9.20 -20.73
C ILE A 200 21.20 -8.28 -21.65
N THR A 201 20.86 -8.36 -22.94
CA THR A 201 21.27 -7.36 -23.96
C THR A 201 20.03 -6.82 -24.64
N VAL A 202 19.96 -5.50 -24.83
CA VAL A 202 18.83 -4.84 -25.49
C VAL A 202 19.32 -4.21 -26.79
N ALA A 203 18.73 -4.67 -27.91
CA ALA A 203 19.00 -4.13 -29.25
C ALA A 203 17.67 -3.96 -30.00
N ASP A 204 17.40 -2.81 -30.57
CA ASP A 204 16.19 -2.48 -31.33
C ASP A 204 14.89 -2.83 -30.57
N GLY A 205 14.86 -2.57 -29.25
CA GLY A 205 13.71 -2.89 -28.40
C GLY A 205 13.49 -4.39 -28.14
N LYS A 206 14.36 -5.27 -28.66
CA LYS A 206 14.37 -6.71 -28.38
C LYS A 206 15.35 -7.04 -27.24
N VAL A 207 15.02 -8.06 -26.47
CA VAL A 207 15.82 -8.49 -25.32
C VAL A 207 16.37 -9.89 -25.57
N ASN A 208 17.69 -10.01 -25.51
CA ASN A 208 18.39 -11.28 -25.49
C ASN A 208 18.89 -11.58 -24.07
N TYR A 209 19.05 -12.85 -23.72
CA TYR A 209 19.34 -13.31 -22.36
C TYR A 209 20.61 -14.14 -22.32
N GLU A 210 21.51 -13.80 -21.39
CA GLU A 210 22.71 -14.54 -21.02
C GLU A 210 22.62 -14.84 -19.52
N LEU A 211 21.67 -15.69 -19.13
CA LEU A 211 21.41 -16.00 -17.72
C LEU A 211 22.25 -17.21 -17.29
N PRO A 212 22.71 -17.26 -16.03
CA PRO A 212 23.39 -18.42 -15.48
C PRO A 212 22.46 -19.64 -15.52
N SER A 213 23.09 -20.80 -15.83
CA SER A 213 22.44 -22.11 -15.94
C SER A 213 21.97 -22.63 -14.59
#